data_f1299399c83bc1eb905e20db93abf9b9
#
_entry.id   f1299399c83bc1eb905e20db93abf9b9
#
_cell.length_a   1.000
_cell.length_b   1.000
_cell.length_c   1.000
_cell.angle_alpha   90.00
_cell.angle_beta   90.00
_cell.angle_gamma   90.00
#
_symmetry.space_group_name_H-M   'P 1'
#
loop_
_entity.id
_entity.type
_entity.pdbx_description
1 polymer ?
#
loop_
_entity_poly.entity_id
_entity_poly.type
_entity_poly.pdbx_seq_one_letter_code
_entity_poly.pdbx_strand_id
1 'polypeptide(L)'
;MSSKWIEARQTKYAAYVTVYVVVILCIISVANVLANRYNKSYDSTANKRYSLSDQTAKIVKGVSQPISITYYDKTSGFQGAKDLLDRYATLSPKVHLEYSDPDKNPQAARAAGITKYGTTVVQIGAKKEDAKSMTEEEVTGAIIRDLKSGTRTVCFLTGGGERQIDDADRPGLSKLKDLLSKDDYTSKAISLLEKPEIPADCTVVVVGGPKSDYQQSEVDAIKKYVEDGGRAMFLLDPPLKIGRPTADNEALNNVLQGWGVSMDKDLLLDLSPVGQLMGVGPTIALVTTYAPHPIVNEMKGTATGFPLSRSMTIKNTDKSTVQKLFDSSDSSLATSKLDTPDINPKDPSNKPGPLTIAAAGSYNTGKENSQGRFVVVGSSSWVANSFISFNGNGDLAVNAMNWLASDEDLISIRPKPPEDRKVNMTGAQFNWVRLSSQFLFPGALLLAGLSVWWRRR
;
A
#
# COMPACT_ATOMS: atom_id res chain seq x y z
N MET A 1 15.12 -59.99 -59.75
CA MET A 1 14.65 -58.64 -60.18
C MET A 1 14.50 -57.69 -59.01
N SER A 2 15.58 -57.23 -58.35
CA SER A 2 15.38 -56.28 -57.21
C SER A 2 16.56 -55.35 -56.94
N SER A 3 17.62 -55.27 -57.74
CA SER A 3 18.73 -54.40 -57.40
C SER A 3 18.87 -53.14 -58.25
N LYS A 4 18.19 -53.00 -59.37
CA LYS A 4 18.30 -51.83 -60.28
C LYS A 4 17.47 -50.59 -59.89
N TRP A 5 16.54 -50.74 -58.92
CA TRP A 5 15.70 -49.61 -58.47
C TRP A 5 16.43 -48.67 -57.47
N ILE A 6 17.43 -49.18 -56.77
CA ILE A 6 18.18 -48.44 -55.75
C ILE A 6 19.29 -47.55 -56.38
N GLU A 7 19.69 -47.82 -57.60
CA GLU A 7 20.76 -47.09 -58.30
C GLU A 7 20.30 -45.92 -59.15
N ALA A 8 18.98 -45.74 -59.32
CA ALA A 8 18.46 -44.58 -60.02
C ALA A 8 18.81 -43.29 -59.26
N ARG A 9 19.39 -42.27 -59.95
CA ARG A 9 19.84 -41.01 -59.37
C ARG A 9 18.72 -40.32 -58.55
N GLN A 10 17.49 -40.50 -58.94
CA GLN A 10 16.32 -40.00 -58.26
C GLN A 10 16.04 -40.70 -56.90
N THR A 11 16.28 -41.99 -56.82
CA THR A 11 16.06 -42.78 -55.55
C THR A 11 17.13 -42.45 -54.50
N LYS A 12 18.38 -42.20 -54.91
CA LYS A 12 19.45 -41.71 -54.04
C LYS A 12 19.14 -40.30 -53.49
N TYR A 13 18.63 -39.40 -54.36
CA TYR A 13 18.24 -38.07 -53.92
C TYR A 13 17.06 -38.12 -52.94
N ALA A 14 16.05 -38.91 -53.25
CA ALA A 14 14.90 -39.12 -52.34
C ALA A 14 15.32 -39.69 -50.96
N ALA A 15 16.25 -40.66 -50.96
CA ALA A 15 16.80 -41.21 -49.73
C ALA A 15 17.58 -40.18 -48.88
N TYR A 16 18.42 -39.34 -49.51
CA TYR A 16 19.10 -38.23 -48.83
C TYR A 16 18.11 -37.21 -48.25
N VAL A 17 17.12 -36.79 -49.01
CA VAL A 17 16.10 -35.84 -48.54
C VAL A 17 15.33 -36.43 -47.36
N THR A 18 14.96 -37.73 -47.41
CA THR A 18 14.26 -38.41 -46.30
C THR A 18 15.12 -38.45 -45.04
N VAL A 19 16.42 -38.80 -45.19
CA VAL A 19 17.36 -38.78 -44.05
C VAL A 19 17.50 -37.37 -43.46
N TYR A 20 17.61 -36.33 -44.28
CA TYR A 20 17.66 -34.94 -43.77
C TYR A 20 16.40 -34.54 -43.05
N VAL A 21 15.22 -34.89 -43.56
CA VAL A 21 13.94 -34.60 -42.90
C VAL A 21 13.86 -35.32 -41.55
N VAL A 22 14.24 -36.59 -41.49
CA VAL A 22 14.24 -37.34 -40.23
C VAL A 22 15.22 -36.75 -39.21
N VAL A 23 16.42 -36.39 -39.62
CA VAL A 23 17.39 -35.74 -38.74
C VAL A 23 16.88 -34.39 -38.22
N ILE A 24 16.25 -33.56 -39.07
CA ILE A 24 15.66 -32.30 -38.67
C ILE A 24 14.53 -32.53 -37.65
N LEU A 25 13.62 -33.48 -37.90
CA LEU A 25 12.56 -33.85 -36.97
C LEU A 25 13.10 -34.36 -35.62
N CYS A 26 14.18 -35.17 -35.64
CA CYS A 26 14.83 -35.57 -34.39
C CYS A 26 15.44 -34.38 -33.62
N ILE A 27 16.11 -33.46 -34.31
CA ILE A 27 16.66 -32.25 -33.69
C ILE A 27 15.55 -31.39 -33.07
N ILE A 28 14.44 -31.18 -33.80
CA ILE A 28 13.28 -30.42 -33.29
C ILE A 28 12.66 -31.12 -32.07
N SER A 29 12.53 -32.45 -32.11
CA SER A 29 11.98 -33.21 -31.00
C SER A 29 12.88 -33.14 -29.75
N VAL A 30 14.19 -33.31 -29.91
CA VAL A 30 15.15 -33.16 -28.82
C VAL A 30 15.17 -31.74 -28.28
N ALA A 31 15.16 -30.74 -29.14
CA ALA A 31 15.08 -29.33 -28.73
C ALA A 31 13.78 -29.04 -27.95
N ASN A 32 12.65 -29.59 -28.38
CA ASN A 32 11.38 -29.44 -27.69
C ASN A 32 11.38 -30.14 -26.31
N VAL A 33 11.93 -31.35 -26.21
CA VAL A 33 12.08 -32.06 -24.92
C VAL A 33 13.01 -31.28 -23.98
N LEU A 34 14.12 -30.75 -24.48
CA LEU A 34 15.04 -29.94 -23.68
C LEU A 34 14.41 -28.63 -23.25
N ALA A 35 13.69 -27.95 -24.13
CA ALA A 35 12.98 -26.72 -23.81
C ALA A 35 11.90 -26.94 -22.75
N ASN A 36 11.18 -28.07 -22.82
CA ASN A 36 10.18 -28.40 -21.80
C ASN A 36 10.80 -28.80 -20.45
N ARG A 37 11.94 -29.49 -20.49
CA ARG A 37 12.63 -29.95 -19.26
C ARG A 37 13.41 -28.83 -18.55
N TYR A 38 13.93 -27.84 -19.29
CA TYR A 38 14.67 -26.70 -18.80
C TYR A 38 13.92 -25.39 -19.05
N ASN A 39 12.63 -25.37 -18.73
CA ASN A 39 11.77 -24.21 -18.94
C ASN A 39 12.21 -23.02 -18.06
N LYS A 40 13.16 -22.23 -18.54
CA LYS A 40 13.50 -20.92 -17.96
C LYS A 40 12.76 -19.85 -18.73
N SER A 41 11.64 -19.41 -18.20
CA SER A 41 10.95 -18.23 -18.74
C SER A 41 11.75 -16.97 -18.40
N TYR A 42 12.05 -16.18 -19.42
CA TYR A 42 12.66 -14.86 -19.23
C TYR A 42 11.63 -13.80 -19.57
N ASP A 43 11.31 -12.96 -18.58
CA ASP A 43 10.39 -11.85 -18.76
C ASP A 43 11.14 -10.68 -19.43
N SER A 44 10.96 -10.52 -20.74
CA SER A 44 11.57 -9.46 -21.55
C SER A 44 10.74 -8.16 -21.57
N THR A 45 9.64 -8.09 -20.82
CA THR A 45 8.84 -6.87 -20.72
C THR A 45 9.61 -5.78 -19.95
N ALA A 46 9.49 -4.52 -20.38
CA ALA A 46 10.25 -3.41 -19.79
C ALA A 46 10.05 -3.29 -18.27
N ASN A 47 8.83 -3.63 -17.75
CA ASN A 47 8.49 -3.59 -16.32
C ASN A 47 8.41 -4.97 -15.67
N LYS A 48 8.97 -6.01 -16.30
CA LYS A 48 8.89 -7.40 -15.81
C LYS A 48 7.45 -7.77 -15.38
N ARG A 49 6.49 -7.51 -16.25
CA ARG A 49 5.04 -7.64 -15.97
C ARG A 49 4.61 -9.06 -15.59
N TYR A 50 5.31 -10.06 -16.09
CA TYR A 50 5.01 -11.48 -15.88
C TYR A 50 5.90 -12.13 -14.81
N SER A 51 6.77 -11.37 -14.14
CA SER A 51 7.56 -11.82 -12.99
C SER A 51 7.17 -11.04 -11.74
N LEU A 52 7.32 -11.65 -10.57
CA LEU A 52 7.17 -10.97 -9.29
C LEU A 52 8.32 -9.96 -9.10
N SER A 53 8.13 -8.99 -8.20
CA SER A 53 9.15 -7.99 -7.88
C SER A 53 10.39 -8.66 -7.27
N ASP A 54 11.54 -8.03 -7.45
CA ASP A 54 12.80 -8.54 -6.89
C ASP A 54 12.71 -8.66 -5.36
N GLN A 55 11.91 -7.83 -4.72
CA GLN A 55 11.66 -7.86 -3.28
C GLN A 55 10.77 -9.05 -2.88
N THR A 56 9.63 -9.26 -3.55
CA THR A 56 8.82 -10.48 -3.34
C THR A 56 9.67 -11.73 -3.50
N ALA A 57 10.53 -11.76 -4.54
CA ALA A 57 11.43 -12.88 -4.78
C ALA A 57 12.43 -13.08 -3.64
N LYS A 58 13.00 -12.00 -3.08
CA LYS A 58 13.92 -12.06 -1.92
C LYS A 58 13.22 -12.60 -0.68
N ILE A 59 12.01 -12.10 -0.38
CA ILE A 59 11.21 -12.54 0.76
C ILE A 59 10.87 -14.02 0.65
N VAL A 60 10.22 -14.44 -0.44
CA VAL A 60 9.74 -15.80 -0.63
C VAL A 60 10.89 -16.83 -0.62
N LYS A 61 12.05 -16.48 -1.22
CA LYS A 61 13.24 -17.33 -1.19
C LYS A 61 13.91 -17.39 0.18
N GLY A 62 13.79 -16.30 0.96
CA GLY A 62 14.37 -16.21 2.32
C GLY A 62 13.60 -16.98 3.38
N VAL A 63 12.35 -17.40 3.11
CA VAL A 63 11.55 -18.13 4.09
C VAL A 63 12.13 -19.54 4.30
N SER A 64 12.36 -19.89 5.57
CA SER A 64 12.89 -21.21 5.95
C SER A 64 11.80 -22.29 6.03
N GLN A 65 10.57 -21.92 6.36
CA GLN A 65 9.41 -22.80 6.54
C GLN A 65 8.60 -22.96 5.24
N PRO A 66 7.79 -24.03 5.10
CA PRO A 66 6.83 -24.17 4.01
C PRO A 66 5.78 -23.04 4.05
N ILE A 67 5.46 -22.47 2.89
CA ILE A 67 4.41 -21.49 2.70
C ILE A 67 3.26 -22.19 1.98
N SER A 68 2.09 -22.28 2.62
CA SER A 68 0.87 -22.77 1.98
C SER A 68 0.00 -21.58 1.58
N ILE A 69 -0.36 -21.49 0.30
CA ILE A 69 -1.26 -20.46 -0.23
C ILE A 69 -2.48 -21.19 -0.78
N THR A 70 -3.63 -20.96 -0.16
CA THR A 70 -4.90 -21.55 -0.61
C THR A 70 -5.82 -20.47 -1.14
N TYR A 71 -6.27 -20.62 -2.38
CA TYR A 71 -7.23 -19.73 -3.00
C TYR A 71 -8.63 -20.34 -2.98
N TYR A 72 -9.56 -19.63 -2.36
CA TYR A 72 -10.95 -20.07 -2.19
C TYR A 72 -11.86 -19.30 -3.14
N ASP A 73 -12.33 -19.96 -4.19
CA ASP A 73 -13.28 -19.40 -5.15
C ASP A 73 -14.06 -20.52 -5.83
N LYS A 74 -15.07 -20.16 -6.63
CA LYS A 74 -15.71 -21.12 -7.54
C LYS A 74 -14.69 -21.63 -8.55
N THR A 75 -14.83 -22.88 -8.96
CA THR A 75 -13.91 -23.50 -9.93
C THR A 75 -13.69 -22.65 -11.20
N SER A 76 -14.70 -21.88 -11.63
CA SER A 76 -14.63 -20.96 -12.79
C SER A 76 -13.72 -19.74 -12.53
N GLY A 77 -13.52 -19.35 -11.27
CA GLY A 77 -12.69 -18.19 -10.88
C GLY A 77 -11.20 -18.49 -10.75
N PHE A 78 -10.80 -19.77 -10.70
CA PHE A 78 -9.40 -20.16 -10.46
C PHE A 78 -8.41 -19.62 -11.50
N GLN A 79 -8.84 -19.51 -12.77
CA GLN A 79 -7.95 -19.08 -13.85
C GLN A 79 -7.42 -17.66 -13.62
N GLY A 80 -8.23 -16.74 -13.07
CA GLY A 80 -7.80 -15.37 -12.77
C GLY A 80 -6.72 -15.27 -11.70
N ALA A 81 -6.72 -16.21 -10.73
CA ALA A 81 -5.73 -16.26 -9.66
C ALA A 81 -4.43 -16.96 -10.06
N LYS A 82 -4.51 -17.95 -10.95
CA LYS A 82 -3.37 -18.77 -11.38
C LYS A 82 -2.23 -17.94 -11.93
N ASP A 83 -2.50 -16.94 -12.76
CA ASP A 83 -1.47 -16.11 -13.38
C ASP A 83 -0.56 -15.42 -12.36
N LEU A 84 -1.08 -15.08 -11.19
CA LEU A 84 -0.29 -14.49 -10.11
C LEU A 84 0.31 -15.55 -9.19
N LEU A 85 -0.51 -16.47 -8.67
CA LEU A 85 -0.10 -17.40 -7.63
C LEU A 85 0.92 -18.43 -8.11
N ASP A 86 0.81 -18.91 -9.36
CA ASP A 86 1.77 -19.85 -9.94
C ASP A 86 3.18 -19.26 -10.02
N ARG A 87 3.32 -17.92 -10.09
CA ARG A 87 4.64 -17.26 -10.02
C ARG A 87 5.30 -17.42 -8.65
N TYR A 88 4.53 -17.44 -7.56
CA TYR A 88 5.07 -17.70 -6.21
C TYR A 88 5.61 -19.12 -6.10
N ALA A 89 4.87 -20.12 -6.60
CA ALA A 89 5.33 -21.51 -6.62
C ALA A 89 6.61 -21.70 -7.46
N THR A 90 6.76 -20.92 -8.53
CA THR A 90 7.97 -20.97 -9.38
C THR A 90 9.19 -20.37 -8.67
N LEU A 91 9.01 -19.43 -7.72
CA LEU A 91 10.11 -18.80 -7.00
C LEU A 91 10.77 -19.72 -5.98
N SER A 92 10.01 -20.59 -5.32
CA SER A 92 10.51 -21.45 -4.25
C SER A 92 9.74 -22.77 -4.19
N PRO A 93 10.43 -23.92 -4.10
CA PRO A 93 9.79 -25.22 -3.92
C PRO A 93 9.08 -25.38 -2.56
N LYS A 94 9.27 -24.40 -1.65
CA LYS A 94 8.59 -24.36 -0.35
C LYS A 94 7.19 -23.77 -0.44
N VAL A 95 6.81 -23.17 -1.57
CA VAL A 95 5.48 -22.61 -1.79
C VAL A 95 4.57 -23.72 -2.32
N HIS A 96 3.55 -24.04 -1.55
CA HIS A 96 2.50 -25.00 -1.91
C HIS A 96 1.22 -24.23 -2.22
N LEU A 97 0.69 -24.39 -3.43
CA LEU A 97 -0.55 -23.77 -3.88
C LEU A 97 -1.69 -24.77 -3.86
N GLU A 98 -2.82 -24.34 -3.34
CA GLU A 98 -4.07 -25.09 -3.38
C GLU A 98 -5.20 -24.18 -3.89
N TYR A 99 -6.09 -24.74 -4.72
CA TYR A 99 -7.29 -24.10 -5.21
C TYR A 99 -8.50 -24.87 -4.70
N SER A 100 -9.28 -24.28 -3.83
CA SER A 100 -10.40 -24.93 -3.16
C SER A 100 -11.72 -24.24 -3.51
N ASP A 101 -12.68 -25.03 -3.97
CA ASP A 101 -14.05 -24.54 -4.25
C ASP A 101 -14.90 -24.72 -2.97
N PRO A 102 -15.34 -23.60 -2.32
CA PRO A 102 -16.12 -23.67 -1.09
C PRO A 102 -17.45 -24.43 -1.23
N ASP A 103 -18.03 -24.46 -2.45
CA ASP A 103 -19.27 -25.19 -2.70
C ASP A 103 -19.01 -26.71 -2.76
N LYS A 104 -17.83 -27.12 -3.18
CA LYS A 104 -17.42 -28.53 -3.23
C LYS A 104 -16.83 -29.02 -1.92
N ASN A 105 -16.12 -28.16 -1.20
CA ASN A 105 -15.44 -28.46 0.06
C ASN A 105 -15.89 -27.53 1.21
N PRO A 106 -17.18 -27.55 1.62
CA PRO A 106 -17.72 -26.60 2.58
C PRO A 106 -17.15 -26.77 3.99
N GLN A 107 -16.66 -27.95 4.35
CA GLN A 107 -16.04 -28.18 5.65
C GLN A 107 -14.66 -27.50 5.75
N ALA A 108 -13.83 -27.64 4.71
CA ALA A 108 -12.52 -27.00 4.64
C ALA A 108 -12.66 -25.46 4.62
N ALA A 109 -13.60 -24.92 3.85
CA ALA A 109 -13.87 -23.49 3.78
C ALA A 109 -14.30 -22.92 5.15
N ARG A 110 -15.20 -23.60 5.88
CA ARG A 110 -15.61 -23.19 7.24
C ARG A 110 -14.46 -23.25 8.24
N ALA A 111 -13.64 -24.32 8.18
CA ALA A 111 -12.48 -24.45 9.06
C ALA A 111 -11.41 -23.39 8.78
N ALA A 112 -11.34 -22.87 7.55
CA ALA A 112 -10.49 -21.75 7.17
C ALA A 112 -11.13 -20.37 7.45
N GLY A 113 -12.39 -20.30 7.93
CA GLY A 113 -13.08 -19.04 8.21
C GLY A 113 -13.55 -18.29 6.96
N ILE A 114 -13.65 -18.97 5.80
CA ILE A 114 -13.97 -18.34 4.52
C ILE A 114 -15.44 -17.90 4.50
N THR A 115 -15.67 -16.61 4.30
CA THR A 115 -17.00 -16.00 4.21
C THR A 115 -17.31 -15.44 2.82
N LYS A 116 -16.31 -15.29 1.95
CA LYS A 116 -16.42 -14.70 0.60
C LYS A 116 -15.62 -15.51 -0.41
N TYR A 117 -16.12 -15.56 -1.64
CA TYR A 117 -15.34 -16.07 -2.78
C TYR A 117 -14.21 -15.11 -3.13
N GLY A 118 -13.16 -15.62 -3.77
CA GLY A 118 -11.99 -14.82 -4.13
C GLY A 118 -11.04 -14.54 -2.96
N THR A 119 -11.12 -15.31 -1.87
CA THR A 119 -10.25 -15.15 -0.68
C THR A 119 -8.98 -15.98 -0.84
N THR A 120 -7.83 -15.37 -0.60
CA THR A 120 -6.53 -16.05 -0.56
C THR A 120 -6.04 -16.12 0.87
N VAL A 121 -5.80 -17.32 1.36
CA VAL A 121 -5.24 -17.58 2.68
C VAL A 121 -3.78 -18.01 2.54
N VAL A 122 -2.90 -17.33 3.24
CA VAL A 122 -1.49 -17.69 3.39
C VAL A 122 -1.31 -18.33 4.76
N GLN A 123 -0.57 -19.42 4.83
CA GLN A 123 -0.26 -20.11 6.09
C GLN A 123 1.21 -20.50 6.15
N ILE A 124 1.89 -20.11 7.22
CA ILE A 124 3.27 -20.47 7.53
C ILE A 124 3.30 -21.01 8.98
N GLY A 125 3.53 -22.30 9.11
CA GLY A 125 3.42 -22.96 10.42
C GLY A 125 1.99 -23.04 10.93
N ALA A 126 1.72 -22.51 12.13
CA ALA A 126 0.40 -22.55 12.74
C ALA A 126 -0.45 -21.28 12.46
N LYS A 127 0.16 -20.22 11.97
CA LYS A 127 -0.49 -18.92 11.72
C LYS A 127 -1.13 -18.90 10.33
N LYS A 128 -2.20 -18.12 10.19
CA LYS A 128 -2.90 -17.90 8.93
C LYS A 128 -3.16 -16.41 8.75
N GLU A 129 -2.98 -15.92 7.53
CA GLU A 129 -3.23 -14.54 7.16
C GLU A 129 -4.00 -14.47 5.83
N ASP A 130 -4.98 -13.61 5.76
CA ASP A 130 -5.73 -13.37 4.53
C ASP A 130 -5.09 -12.27 3.69
N ALA A 131 -4.93 -12.50 2.38
CA ALA A 131 -4.66 -11.43 1.45
C ALA A 131 -5.97 -10.72 1.10
N LYS A 132 -6.02 -9.40 1.32
CA LYS A 132 -7.25 -8.59 1.14
C LYS A 132 -7.69 -8.48 -0.32
N SER A 133 -6.76 -8.65 -1.25
CA SER A 133 -7.02 -8.65 -2.70
C SER A 133 -6.03 -9.56 -3.43
N MET A 134 -6.36 -9.93 -4.68
CA MET A 134 -5.51 -10.75 -5.54
C MET A 134 -4.45 -9.88 -6.25
N THR A 135 -3.59 -9.23 -5.47
CA THR A 135 -2.44 -8.47 -5.96
C THR A 135 -1.14 -8.99 -5.37
N GLU A 136 -0.03 -8.76 -6.06
CA GLU A 136 1.30 -9.15 -5.55
C GLU A 136 1.59 -8.54 -4.18
N GLU A 137 1.21 -7.27 -4.00
CA GLU A 137 1.38 -6.53 -2.75
C GLU A 137 0.67 -7.21 -1.58
N GLU A 138 -0.61 -7.56 -1.76
CA GLU A 138 -1.42 -8.17 -0.70
C GLU A 138 -1.01 -9.61 -0.37
N VAL A 139 -0.72 -10.43 -1.39
CA VAL A 139 -0.26 -11.81 -1.18
C VAL A 139 1.11 -11.82 -0.48
N THR A 140 2.05 -10.99 -0.93
CA THR A 140 3.35 -10.87 -0.26
C THR A 140 3.21 -10.23 1.12
N GLY A 141 2.31 -9.25 1.26
CA GLY A 141 1.95 -8.67 2.55
C GLY A 141 1.44 -9.71 3.55
N ALA A 142 0.57 -10.62 3.12
CA ALA A 142 0.10 -11.73 3.95
C ALA A 142 1.24 -12.67 4.35
N ILE A 143 2.17 -13.00 3.43
CA ILE A 143 3.37 -13.79 3.75
C ILE A 143 4.21 -13.10 4.84
N ILE A 144 4.43 -11.80 4.72
CA ILE A 144 5.23 -11.05 5.69
C ILE A 144 4.51 -10.97 7.04
N ARG A 145 3.20 -10.70 7.06
CA ARG A 145 2.40 -10.67 8.29
C ARG A 145 2.42 -12.02 9.01
N ASP A 146 2.37 -13.12 8.26
CA ASP A 146 2.44 -14.48 8.82
C ASP A 146 3.84 -14.81 9.38
N LEU A 147 4.92 -14.39 8.69
CA LEU A 147 6.30 -14.57 9.16
C LEU A 147 6.63 -13.81 10.44
N LYS A 148 5.91 -12.71 10.71
CA LYS A 148 6.13 -11.91 11.92
C LYS A 148 5.52 -12.60 13.13
N SER A 149 6.36 -13.15 13.97
CA SER A 149 6.00 -13.66 15.29
C SER A 149 5.79 -12.48 16.25
N GLY A 150 4.56 -12.28 16.72
CA GLY A 150 4.23 -11.29 17.74
C GLY A 150 2.84 -10.68 17.53
N THR A 151 2.12 -10.43 18.62
CA THR A 151 0.90 -9.63 18.63
C THR A 151 1.28 -8.17 18.36
N ARG A 152 0.65 -7.55 17.35
CA ARG A 152 0.80 -6.11 17.10
C ARG A 152 -0.04 -5.35 18.10
N THR A 153 0.60 -4.73 19.08
CA THR A 153 -0.09 -4.01 20.15
C THR A 153 -0.05 -2.52 19.93
N VAL A 154 -1.21 -1.89 19.83
CA VAL A 154 -1.39 -0.44 19.81
C VAL A 154 -1.67 0.04 21.22
N CYS A 155 -0.78 0.87 21.76
CA CYS A 155 -0.84 1.41 23.10
C CYS A 155 -1.39 2.83 23.07
N PHE A 156 -2.56 3.06 23.69
CA PHE A 156 -3.19 4.36 23.80
C PHE A 156 -2.81 5.02 25.11
N LEU A 157 -2.23 6.22 25.04
CA LEU A 157 -1.90 6.98 26.23
C LEU A 157 -3.17 7.42 26.96
N THR A 158 -3.08 7.43 28.29
CA THR A 158 -4.12 7.87 29.20
C THR A 158 -3.51 8.63 30.36
N GLY A 159 -4.26 9.57 30.95
CA GLY A 159 -3.81 10.38 32.10
C GLY A 159 -3.88 11.87 31.83
N GLY A 160 -3.68 12.31 30.58
CA GLY A 160 -3.80 13.71 30.14
C GLY A 160 -5.19 14.11 29.62
N GLY A 161 -6.22 13.29 29.85
CA GLY A 161 -7.59 13.54 29.34
C GLY A 161 -7.80 13.15 27.88
N GLU A 162 -7.00 12.23 27.39
CA GLU A 162 -7.09 11.66 26.04
C GLU A 162 -8.40 10.89 25.84
N ARG A 163 -8.76 10.67 24.58
CA ARG A 163 -9.89 9.82 24.21
C ARG A 163 -9.60 8.36 24.55
N GLN A 164 -10.55 7.76 25.28
CA GLN A 164 -10.39 6.40 25.79
C GLN A 164 -10.73 5.37 24.70
N ILE A 165 -9.89 4.34 24.58
CA ILE A 165 -10.05 3.29 23.57
C ILE A 165 -11.23 2.36 23.84
N ASP A 166 -11.61 2.20 25.11
CA ASP A 166 -12.72 1.35 25.55
C ASP A 166 -14.05 2.12 25.71
N ASP A 167 -14.02 3.46 25.53
CA ASP A 167 -15.20 4.30 25.65
C ASP A 167 -16.09 4.15 24.41
N ALA A 168 -17.34 3.71 24.62
CA ALA A 168 -18.36 3.52 23.59
C ALA A 168 -19.15 4.80 23.29
N ASP A 169 -19.00 5.85 24.10
CA ASP A 169 -19.66 7.13 23.88
C ASP A 169 -19.13 7.84 22.63
N ARG A 170 -19.84 8.89 22.21
CA ARG A 170 -19.51 9.66 21.00
C ARG A 170 -18.05 10.14 20.92
N PRO A 171 -17.41 10.64 22.02
CA PRO A 171 -16.03 11.08 21.98
C PRO A 171 -15.00 9.95 22.09
N GLY A 172 -15.40 8.74 22.48
CA GLY A 172 -14.53 7.58 22.67
C GLY A 172 -13.99 6.99 21.37
N LEU A 173 -13.19 5.94 21.48
CA LEU A 173 -12.47 5.29 20.38
C LEU A 173 -12.81 3.79 20.22
N SER A 174 -13.91 3.28 20.83
CA SER A 174 -14.24 1.85 20.75
C SER A 174 -14.41 1.35 19.31
N LYS A 175 -14.95 2.17 18.40
CA LYS A 175 -15.06 1.78 16.99
C LYS A 175 -13.69 1.70 16.31
N LEU A 176 -12.73 2.54 16.68
CA LEU A 176 -11.34 2.41 16.21
C LEU A 176 -10.72 1.11 16.71
N LYS A 177 -10.96 0.74 17.99
CA LYS A 177 -10.54 -0.55 18.54
C LYS A 177 -11.09 -1.72 17.74
N ASP A 178 -12.38 -1.69 17.37
CA ASP A 178 -13.00 -2.73 16.55
C ASP A 178 -12.38 -2.82 15.16
N LEU A 179 -12.05 -1.69 14.51
CA LEU A 179 -11.37 -1.67 13.22
C LEU A 179 -9.95 -2.24 13.32
N LEU A 180 -9.20 -1.86 14.35
CA LEU A 180 -7.87 -2.36 14.62
C LEU A 180 -7.88 -3.86 14.91
N SER A 181 -8.87 -4.35 15.67
CA SER A 181 -9.02 -5.78 15.94
C SER A 181 -9.28 -6.61 14.68
N LYS A 182 -10.02 -6.06 13.70
CA LYS A 182 -10.23 -6.72 12.40
C LYS A 182 -8.96 -6.80 11.55
N ASP A 183 -7.97 -5.97 11.84
CA ASP A 183 -6.65 -5.92 11.20
C ASP A 183 -5.56 -6.57 12.07
N ASP A 184 -5.95 -7.47 13.00
CA ASP A 184 -5.06 -8.24 13.90
C ASP A 184 -4.20 -7.40 14.85
N TYR A 185 -4.70 -6.21 15.23
CA TYR A 185 -4.11 -5.42 16.30
C TYR A 185 -4.79 -5.66 17.64
N THR A 186 -4.00 -5.84 18.68
CA THR A 186 -4.44 -5.73 20.06
C THR A 186 -4.32 -4.30 20.53
N SER A 187 -5.35 -3.75 21.16
CA SER A 187 -5.34 -2.38 21.70
C SER A 187 -5.33 -2.41 23.23
N LYS A 188 -4.48 -1.59 23.86
CA LYS A 188 -4.45 -1.42 25.31
C LYS A 188 -4.22 0.03 25.72
N ALA A 189 -4.77 0.43 26.85
CA ALA A 189 -4.47 1.72 27.46
C ALA A 189 -3.20 1.62 28.32
N ILE A 190 -2.35 2.66 28.30
CA ILE A 190 -1.18 2.78 29.17
C ILE A 190 -1.11 4.19 29.76
N SER A 191 -0.59 4.32 30.98
CA SER A 191 -0.35 5.59 31.64
C SER A 191 1.15 5.79 31.85
N LEU A 192 1.66 6.97 31.51
CA LEU A 192 3.04 7.36 31.73
C LEU A 192 3.22 8.16 33.04
N LEU A 193 2.13 8.51 33.71
CA LEU A 193 2.16 9.27 34.98
C LEU A 193 2.85 8.50 36.09
N GLU A 194 2.57 7.20 36.21
CA GLU A 194 3.15 6.37 37.27
C GLU A 194 4.52 5.82 36.89
N LYS A 195 4.65 5.42 35.63
CA LYS A 195 5.91 4.91 35.07
C LYS A 195 6.14 5.56 33.70
N PRO A 196 7.05 6.54 33.59
CA PRO A 196 7.34 7.22 32.34
C PRO A 196 8.23 6.37 31.43
N GLU A 197 7.71 5.19 31.07
CA GLU A 197 8.36 4.22 30.19
C GLU A 197 7.31 3.52 29.32
N ILE A 198 7.52 3.50 28.01
CA ILE A 198 6.65 2.80 27.09
C ILE A 198 6.98 1.30 27.12
N PRO A 199 5.99 0.42 27.38
CA PRO A 199 6.21 -1.02 27.41
C PRO A 199 6.78 -1.55 26.09
N ALA A 200 7.70 -2.51 26.18
CA ALA A 200 8.39 -3.07 25.02
C ALA A 200 7.48 -3.84 24.04
N ASP A 201 6.30 -4.25 24.50
CA ASP A 201 5.28 -4.93 23.66
C ASP A 201 4.42 -3.94 22.86
N CYS A 202 4.55 -2.61 23.07
CA CYS A 202 3.88 -1.60 22.28
C CYS A 202 4.53 -1.49 20.89
N THR A 203 3.80 -1.89 19.86
CA THR A 203 4.22 -1.72 18.46
C THR A 203 4.02 -0.28 17.99
N VAL A 204 2.89 0.33 18.36
CA VAL A 204 2.56 1.73 18.05
C VAL A 204 2.02 2.39 19.31
N VAL A 205 2.44 3.62 19.57
CA VAL A 205 1.91 4.46 20.64
C VAL A 205 0.99 5.52 20.06
N VAL A 206 -0.19 5.73 20.65
CA VAL A 206 -1.15 6.74 20.21
C VAL A 206 -1.36 7.79 21.30
N VAL A 207 -1.09 9.05 20.94
CA VAL A 207 -1.41 10.24 21.72
C VAL A 207 -2.76 10.76 21.22
N GLY A 208 -3.84 10.44 21.90
CA GLY A 208 -5.21 10.58 21.40
C GLY A 208 -5.96 11.83 21.89
N GLY A 209 -5.50 13.03 21.57
CA GLY A 209 -6.16 14.30 21.93
C GLY A 209 -6.08 14.63 23.41
N PRO A 210 -4.88 14.79 23.97
CA PRO A 210 -4.70 15.18 25.37
C PRO A 210 -5.38 16.52 25.65
N LYS A 211 -6.02 16.64 26.82
CA LYS A 211 -6.70 17.86 27.27
C LYS A 211 -5.87 18.64 28.30
N SER A 212 -4.91 17.98 28.92
CA SER A 212 -3.96 18.57 29.87
C SER A 212 -2.55 18.49 29.34
N ASP A 213 -1.67 19.37 29.79
CA ASP A 213 -0.25 19.31 29.45
C ASP A 213 0.39 18.07 30.08
N TYR A 214 1.21 17.38 29.31
CA TYR A 214 2.05 16.29 29.83
C TYR A 214 3.19 16.82 30.70
N GLN A 215 3.54 16.04 31.69
CA GLN A 215 4.77 16.29 32.48
C GLN A 215 6.00 16.05 31.61
N GLN A 216 7.10 16.71 31.92
CA GLN A 216 8.35 16.57 31.13
C GLN A 216 8.83 15.12 31.06
N SER A 217 8.66 14.33 32.12
CA SER A 217 9.02 12.90 32.15
C SER A 217 8.21 12.05 31.14
N GLU A 218 6.94 12.37 30.93
CA GLU A 218 6.09 11.69 29.94
C GLU A 218 6.52 12.06 28.53
N VAL A 219 6.79 13.35 28.29
CA VAL A 219 7.30 13.85 27.01
C VAL A 219 8.64 13.23 26.67
N ASP A 220 9.56 13.13 27.66
CA ASP A 220 10.88 12.52 27.46
C ASP A 220 10.76 11.02 27.14
N ALA A 221 9.82 10.31 27.75
CA ALA A 221 9.53 8.91 27.46
C ALA A 221 9.03 8.71 26.03
N ILE A 222 8.09 9.57 25.56
CA ILE A 222 7.58 9.55 24.18
C ILE A 222 8.70 9.87 23.19
N LYS A 223 9.47 10.92 23.48
CA LYS A 223 10.61 11.32 22.66
C LYS A 223 11.62 10.19 22.53
N LYS A 224 12.07 9.64 23.65
CA LYS A 224 13.02 8.53 23.67
C LYS A 224 12.52 7.33 22.88
N TYR A 225 11.24 6.97 23.02
CA TYR A 225 10.65 5.84 22.32
C TYR A 225 10.77 6.00 20.81
N VAL A 226 10.39 7.15 20.24
CA VAL A 226 10.48 7.40 18.80
C VAL A 226 11.93 7.50 18.33
N GLU A 227 12.78 8.18 19.07
CA GLU A 227 14.20 8.35 18.74
C GLU A 227 14.99 7.04 18.82
N ASP A 228 14.54 6.06 19.61
CA ASP A 228 15.10 4.70 19.67
C ASP A 228 14.54 3.74 18.59
N GLY A 229 13.66 4.22 17.69
CA GLY A 229 13.10 3.43 16.60
C GLY A 229 11.65 3.02 16.81
N GLY A 230 10.99 3.54 17.83
CA GLY A 230 9.56 3.33 18.09
C GLY A 230 8.65 4.07 17.11
N ARG A 231 7.37 3.82 17.21
CA ARG A 231 6.36 4.29 16.25
C ARG A 231 5.20 4.95 16.99
N ALA A 232 4.87 6.19 16.61
CA ALA A 232 3.88 6.96 17.32
C ALA A 232 2.89 7.67 16.39
N MET A 233 1.64 7.79 16.83
CA MET A 233 0.59 8.58 16.19
C MET A 233 0.14 9.68 17.14
N PHE A 234 0.24 10.92 16.66
CA PHE A 234 -0.12 12.11 17.42
C PHE A 234 -1.38 12.72 16.84
N LEU A 235 -2.44 12.75 17.61
CA LEU A 235 -3.73 13.33 17.28
C LEU A 235 -3.93 14.55 18.20
N LEU A 236 -3.64 15.75 17.69
CA LEU A 236 -3.51 16.95 18.51
C LEU A 236 -4.57 18.00 18.15
N ASP A 237 -5.53 18.17 19.04
CA ASP A 237 -6.61 19.15 18.87
C ASP A 237 -6.11 20.61 18.97
N PRO A 238 -6.84 21.60 18.40
CA PRO A 238 -6.59 23.02 18.66
C PRO A 238 -6.62 23.33 20.18
N PRO A 239 -5.78 24.23 20.68
CA PRO A 239 -5.79 24.62 22.10
C PRO A 239 -6.93 25.62 22.38
N LEU A 240 -8.19 25.14 22.25
CA LEU A 240 -9.38 25.93 22.48
C LEU A 240 -9.50 26.35 23.94
N LYS A 241 -9.91 27.60 24.18
CA LYS A 241 -10.11 28.15 25.52
C LYS A 241 -11.59 28.23 25.90
N ILE A 242 -12.50 27.86 24.99
CA ILE A 242 -13.97 27.87 25.19
C ILE A 242 -14.49 26.45 25.41
N GLY A 243 -15.58 26.33 26.16
CA GLY A 243 -16.20 25.05 26.47
C GLY A 243 -15.35 24.22 27.45
N ARG A 244 -14.78 23.12 26.98
CA ARG A 244 -13.77 22.32 27.71
C ARG A 244 -12.39 22.72 27.19
N PRO A 245 -11.64 23.54 27.93
CA PRO A 245 -10.33 23.99 27.47
C PRO A 245 -9.40 22.81 27.14
N THR A 246 -8.62 22.98 26.11
CA THR A 246 -7.60 22.01 25.70
C THR A 246 -6.23 22.67 25.86
N ALA A 247 -5.32 22.02 26.56
CA ALA A 247 -3.95 22.48 26.69
C ALA A 247 -3.22 22.43 25.35
N ASP A 248 -2.21 23.31 25.16
CA ASP A 248 -1.43 23.31 23.93
C ASP A 248 -0.37 22.19 23.90
N ASN A 249 -0.01 21.63 25.04
CA ASN A 249 1.06 20.63 25.18
C ASN A 249 2.39 21.13 24.61
N GLU A 250 2.83 22.32 25.05
CA GLU A 250 3.98 23.03 24.50
C GLU A 250 5.26 22.18 24.53
N ALA A 251 5.51 21.43 25.62
CA ALA A 251 6.65 20.52 25.72
C ALA A 251 6.63 19.44 24.63
N LEU A 252 5.48 18.84 24.35
CA LEU A 252 5.32 17.86 23.29
C LEU A 252 5.45 18.51 21.90
N ASN A 253 4.87 19.69 21.70
CA ASN A 253 5.00 20.44 20.45
C ASN A 253 6.46 20.81 20.15
N ASN A 254 7.26 21.13 21.15
CA ASN A 254 8.70 21.39 20.99
C ASN A 254 9.46 20.13 20.53
N VAL A 255 9.08 18.95 20.99
CA VAL A 255 9.63 17.67 20.49
C VAL A 255 9.28 17.47 19.02
N LEU A 256 8.00 17.64 18.66
CA LEU A 256 7.53 17.53 17.28
C LEU A 256 8.21 18.56 16.36
N GLN A 257 8.40 19.79 16.83
CA GLN A 257 9.17 20.83 16.12
C GLN A 257 10.61 20.39 15.88
N GLY A 258 11.25 19.79 16.88
CA GLY A 258 12.58 19.20 16.75
C GLY A 258 12.64 18.07 15.70
N TRP A 259 11.53 17.39 15.44
CA TRP A 259 11.38 16.40 14.38
C TRP A 259 10.88 16.98 13.06
N GLY A 260 10.65 18.29 12.98
CA GLY A 260 10.28 18.99 11.76
C GLY A 260 8.77 19.20 11.56
N VAL A 261 7.94 19.03 12.60
CA VAL A 261 6.51 19.34 12.58
C VAL A 261 6.21 20.43 13.60
N SER A 262 5.92 21.64 13.14
CA SER A 262 5.50 22.76 14.00
C SER A 262 3.98 22.86 14.00
N MET A 263 3.36 22.62 15.16
CA MET A 263 1.91 22.74 15.33
C MET A 263 1.52 24.20 15.52
N ASP A 264 0.61 24.71 14.70
CA ASP A 264 0.12 26.07 14.82
C ASP A 264 -0.95 26.18 15.93
N LYS A 265 -1.02 27.33 16.63
CA LYS A 265 -2.04 27.61 17.66
C LYS A 265 -3.26 28.26 16.98
N ASP A 266 -3.97 27.48 16.19
CA ASP A 266 -5.12 27.96 15.40
C ASP A 266 -6.27 26.94 15.36
N LEU A 267 -7.41 27.36 14.87
CA LEU A 267 -8.57 26.53 14.51
C LEU A 267 -8.88 26.74 13.03
N LEU A 268 -8.93 25.65 12.33
CA LEU A 268 -9.23 25.64 10.90
C LEU A 268 -10.74 25.63 10.66
N LEU A 269 -11.17 26.49 9.73
CA LEU A 269 -12.53 26.57 9.21
C LEU A 269 -12.50 26.30 7.71
N ASP A 270 -13.31 25.37 7.27
CA ASP A 270 -13.46 25.02 5.85
C ASP A 270 -14.76 25.61 5.30
N LEU A 271 -14.62 26.59 4.42
CA LEU A 271 -15.75 27.29 3.78
C LEU A 271 -16.01 26.75 2.37
N SER A 272 -15.48 25.59 2.02
CA SER A 272 -15.60 25.01 0.68
C SER A 272 -17.05 24.74 0.30
N PRO A 273 -17.45 25.02 -0.95
CA PRO A 273 -18.78 24.68 -1.47
C PRO A 273 -19.06 23.18 -1.39
N VAL A 274 -18.03 22.34 -1.54
CA VAL A 274 -18.14 20.87 -1.46
C VAL A 274 -18.54 20.44 -0.05
N GLY A 275 -17.93 21.02 0.98
CA GLY A 275 -18.29 20.74 2.37
C GLY A 275 -19.75 21.12 2.66
N GLN A 276 -20.18 22.30 2.19
CA GLN A 276 -21.56 22.74 2.33
C GLN A 276 -22.55 21.81 1.62
N LEU A 277 -22.22 21.36 0.41
CA LEU A 277 -23.05 20.44 -0.36
C LEU A 277 -23.18 19.06 0.33
N MET A 278 -22.12 18.61 0.99
CA MET A 278 -22.11 17.36 1.79
C MET A 278 -22.76 17.52 3.17
N GLY A 279 -23.26 18.72 3.51
CA GLY A 279 -23.91 18.99 4.80
C GLY A 279 -22.96 19.02 5.99
N VAL A 280 -21.65 19.17 5.76
CA VAL A 280 -20.66 19.32 6.84
C VAL A 280 -20.51 20.80 7.22
N GLY A 281 -20.44 21.07 8.52
CA GLY A 281 -20.28 22.43 9.03
C GLY A 281 -18.86 22.97 8.82
N PRO A 282 -18.66 24.29 8.94
CA PRO A 282 -17.36 24.93 8.66
C PRO A 282 -16.23 24.50 9.61
N THR A 283 -16.53 23.93 10.76
CA THR A 283 -15.53 23.39 11.70
C THR A 283 -15.00 22.01 11.33
N ILE A 284 -15.42 21.46 10.18
CA ILE A 284 -14.98 20.18 9.67
C ILE A 284 -14.20 20.42 8.38
N ALA A 285 -12.88 20.24 8.43
CA ALA A 285 -12.08 20.29 7.23
C ALA A 285 -12.34 19.05 6.37
N LEU A 286 -12.78 19.25 5.13
CA LEU A 286 -13.01 18.19 4.16
C LEU A 286 -11.78 18.03 3.26
N VAL A 287 -11.23 16.81 3.23
CA VAL A 287 -10.07 16.47 2.40
C VAL A 287 -10.52 15.54 1.28
N THR A 288 -10.23 15.91 0.05
CA THR A 288 -10.52 15.14 -1.17
C THR A 288 -9.27 14.91 -2.03
N THR A 289 -8.16 15.58 -1.68
CA THR A 289 -6.89 15.50 -2.40
C THR A 289 -5.78 15.13 -1.43
N TYR A 290 -4.99 14.14 -1.83
CA TYR A 290 -3.93 13.56 -1.01
C TYR A 290 -2.58 13.67 -1.70
N ALA A 291 -1.52 13.91 -0.91
CA ALA A 291 -0.15 13.87 -1.40
C ALA A 291 0.30 12.43 -1.69
N PRO A 292 1.33 12.22 -2.52
CA PRO A 292 1.87 10.88 -2.77
C PRO A 292 2.55 10.31 -1.52
N HIS A 293 1.85 9.45 -0.79
CA HIS A 293 2.38 8.76 0.39
C HIS A 293 1.67 7.42 0.60
N PRO A 294 2.34 6.34 1.05
CA PRO A 294 1.73 5.02 1.22
C PRO A 294 0.43 5.02 2.04
N ILE A 295 0.34 5.84 3.08
CA ILE A 295 -0.86 5.97 3.93
C ILE A 295 -2.11 6.37 3.13
N VAL A 296 -1.95 7.21 2.11
CA VAL A 296 -3.06 7.89 1.41
C VAL A 296 -3.16 7.54 -0.08
N ASN A 297 -2.28 6.71 -0.60
CA ASN A 297 -2.30 6.33 -2.03
C ASN A 297 -3.62 5.65 -2.43
N GLU A 298 -4.19 4.84 -1.55
CA GLU A 298 -5.46 4.14 -1.76
C GLU A 298 -6.69 5.04 -1.50
N MET A 299 -6.47 6.29 -1.01
CA MET A 299 -7.55 7.22 -0.66
C MET A 299 -8.04 8.06 -1.84
N LYS A 300 -7.49 7.87 -3.04
CA LYS A 300 -7.87 8.64 -4.24
C LYS A 300 -9.36 8.47 -4.55
N GLY A 301 -10.07 9.60 -4.64
CA GLY A 301 -11.51 9.62 -4.88
C GLY A 301 -12.38 9.39 -3.65
N THR A 302 -11.79 9.20 -2.47
CA THR A 302 -12.49 9.04 -1.20
C THR A 302 -12.32 10.32 -0.37
N ALA A 303 -13.40 10.90 0.11
CA ALA A 303 -13.33 12.05 1.00
C ALA A 303 -13.05 11.62 2.44
N THR A 304 -12.32 12.44 3.19
CA THR A 304 -12.16 12.31 4.65
C THR A 304 -12.47 13.64 5.33
N GLY A 305 -12.93 13.59 6.57
CA GLY A 305 -13.31 14.79 7.30
C GLY A 305 -12.60 14.89 8.66
N PHE A 306 -12.20 16.10 9.02
CA PHE A 306 -11.41 16.38 10.22
C PHE A 306 -12.08 17.48 11.04
N PRO A 307 -12.94 17.10 12.01
CA PRO A 307 -13.58 18.07 12.89
C PRO A 307 -12.57 18.73 13.81
N LEU A 308 -12.73 20.03 14.04
CA LEU A 308 -11.92 20.84 14.98
C LEU A 308 -10.42 20.62 14.74
N SER A 309 -9.96 20.96 13.54
CA SER A 309 -8.56 20.80 13.16
C SER A 309 -7.73 22.03 13.45
N ARG A 310 -6.43 21.82 13.70
CA ARG A 310 -5.39 22.84 13.67
C ARG A 310 -4.43 22.61 12.52
N SER A 311 -3.79 23.67 12.06
CA SER A 311 -2.79 23.57 11.01
C SER A 311 -1.40 23.24 11.57
N MET A 312 -0.50 22.85 10.66
CA MET A 312 0.89 22.61 10.97
C MET A 312 1.79 23.06 9.84
N THR A 313 3.04 23.39 10.17
CA THR A 313 4.10 23.65 9.22
C THR A 313 5.14 22.53 9.30
N ILE A 314 5.59 22.01 8.16
CA ILE A 314 6.54 20.91 8.09
C ILE A 314 7.87 21.36 7.47
N LYS A 315 8.97 20.83 7.98
CA LYS A 315 10.31 21.07 7.48
C LYS A 315 11.20 19.87 7.79
N ASN A 316 11.93 19.36 6.81
CA ASN A 316 12.93 18.32 7.07
C ASN A 316 14.05 18.85 7.97
N THR A 317 14.57 17.97 8.84
CA THR A 317 15.73 18.24 9.70
C THR A 317 16.87 17.29 9.35
N ASP A 318 18.03 17.43 9.97
CA ASP A 318 19.17 16.54 9.75
C ASP A 318 18.88 15.09 10.17
N LYS A 319 17.94 14.90 11.11
CA LYS A 319 17.60 13.59 11.68
C LYS A 319 16.24 13.07 11.24
N SER A 320 15.36 13.90 10.65
CA SER A 320 14.02 13.50 10.29
C SER A 320 13.62 13.99 8.91
N THR A 321 12.93 13.11 8.19
CA THR A 321 12.26 13.42 6.91
C THR A 321 10.78 13.43 7.16
N VAL A 322 10.10 14.54 6.82
CA VAL A 322 8.67 14.73 7.02
C VAL A 322 8.01 15.01 5.69
N GLN A 323 6.90 14.33 5.44
CA GLN A 323 6.08 14.50 4.22
C GLN A 323 4.65 14.84 4.62
N LYS A 324 4.03 15.78 3.93
CA LYS A 324 2.61 16.04 4.11
C LYS A 324 1.77 14.88 3.58
N LEU A 325 0.66 14.62 4.24
CA LEU A 325 -0.33 13.66 3.77
C LEU A 325 -1.44 14.35 3.00
N PHE A 326 -1.94 15.44 3.53
CA PHE A 326 -2.98 16.25 2.90
C PHE A 326 -3.07 17.63 3.53
N ASP A 327 -3.66 18.53 2.76
CA ASP A 327 -3.99 19.90 3.15
C ASP A 327 -5.51 20.07 3.25
N SER A 328 -5.95 21.15 3.89
CA SER A 328 -7.33 21.63 3.84
C SER A 328 -7.69 22.13 2.44
N SER A 329 -8.96 22.47 2.22
CA SER A 329 -9.40 23.08 0.96
C SER A 329 -8.79 24.47 0.72
N ASP A 330 -8.73 24.89 -0.55
CA ASP A 330 -8.29 26.24 -0.92
C ASP A 330 -9.20 27.34 -0.34
N SER A 331 -10.45 27.01 -0.02
CA SER A 331 -11.42 27.93 0.59
C SER A 331 -11.41 27.88 2.12
N SER A 332 -10.45 27.21 2.72
CA SER A 332 -10.30 27.17 4.17
C SER A 332 -9.54 28.39 4.69
N LEU A 333 -9.67 28.60 5.98
CA LEU A 333 -8.89 29.59 6.73
C LEU A 333 -8.59 29.04 8.12
N ALA A 334 -7.54 29.53 8.76
CA ALA A 334 -7.26 29.24 10.16
C ALA A 334 -7.26 30.53 10.98
N THR A 335 -7.94 30.50 12.14
CA THR A 335 -8.02 31.62 13.07
C THR A 335 -7.25 31.33 14.35
N SER A 336 -6.48 32.28 14.83
CA SER A 336 -5.84 32.24 16.15
C SER A 336 -6.73 32.69 17.32
N LYS A 337 -7.98 33.10 17.02
CA LYS A 337 -8.97 33.48 18.05
C LYS A 337 -9.64 32.22 18.60
N LEU A 338 -9.06 31.69 19.68
CA LEU A 338 -9.44 30.39 20.30
C LEU A 338 -10.27 30.58 21.56
N ASP A 339 -10.60 31.81 21.94
CA ASP A 339 -11.27 32.22 23.15
C ASP A 339 -12.73 32.71 22.91
N THR A 340 -13.18 32.74 21.67
CA THR A 340 -14.53 33.16 21.28
C THR A 340 -15.17 32.16 20.30
N PRO A 341 -16.49 31.89 20.42
CA PRO A 341 -17.20 31.12 19.41
C PRO A 341 -17.52 31.95 18.15
N ASP A 342 -17.49 33.28 18.25
CA ASP A 342 -17.81 34.21 17.15
C ASP A 342 -16.56 34.44 16.29
N ILE A 343 -16.39 33.59 15.30
CA ILE A 343 -15.27 33.68 14.36
C ILE A 343 -15.72 34.49 13.13
N ASN A 344 -15.03 35.58 12.87
CA ASN A 344 -15.25 36.36 11.64
C ASN A 344 -14.36 35.81 10.50
N PRO A 345 -14.93 35.18 9.45
CA PRO A 345 -14.15 34.66 8.35
C PRO A 345 -13.38 35.72 7.54
N LYS A 346 -13.81 36.98 7.61
CA LYS A 346 -13.17 38.09 6.90
C LYS A 346 -12.13 38.84 7.75
N ASP A 347 -11.76 38.29 8.91
CA ASP A 347 -10.74 38.91 9.74
C ASP A 347 -9.37 38.84 9.02
N PRO A 348 -8.68 39.97 8.84
CA PRO A 348 -7.38 40.00 8.15
C PRO A 348 -6.27 39.20 8.87
N SER A 349 -6.46 38.88 10.16
CA SER A 349 -5.53 38.05 10.91
C SER A 349 -5.64 36.55 10.62
N ASN A 350 -6.71 36.13 9.93
CA ASN A 350 -6.88 34.74 9.55
C ASN A 350 -5.86 34.32 8.49
N LYS A 351 -5.27 33.14 8.66
CA LYS A 351 -4.33 32.54 7.72
C LYS A 351 -5.13 31.82 6.61
N PRO A 352 -4.97 32.19 5.33
CA PRO A 352 -5.71 31.54 4.25
C PRO A 352 -5.18 30.13 3.97
N GLY A 353 -6.07 29.24 3.49
CA GLY A 353 -5.74 27.91 2.99
C GLY A 353 -5.09 27.92 1.58
N PRO A 354 -4.67 26.75 1.09
CA PRO A 354 -4.69 25.47 1.78
C PRO A 354 -3.65 25.36 2.89
N LEU A 355 -3.98 24.66 3.98
CA LEU A 355 -3.14 24.51 5.16
C LEU A 355 -2.93 23.02 5.45
N THR A 356 -1.69 22.63 5.79
CA THR A 356 -1.37 21.25 6.13
C THR A 356 -2.04 20.84 7.43
N ILE A 357 -2.80 19.72 7.42
CA ILE A 357 -3.52 19.17 8.58
C ILE A 357 -2.86 17.90 9.07
N ALA A 358 -2.18 17.15 8.20
CA ALA A 358 -1.56 15.90 8.56
C ALA A 358 -0.22 15.69 7.85
N ALA A 359 0.71 15.09 8.58
CA ALA A 359 2.04 14.75 8.10
C ALA A 359 2.48 13.40 8.64
N ALA A 360 3.36 12.72 7.89
CA ALA A 360 4.06 11.53 8.31
C ALA A 360 5.57 11.77 8.27
N GLY A 361 6.29 11.25 9.25
CA GLY A 361 7.72 11.43 9.31
C GLY A 361 8.47 10.17 9.73
N SER A 362 9.76 10.14 9.34
CA SER A 362 10.72 9.13 9.75
C SER A 362 11.85 9.78 10.49
N TYR A 363 12.27 9.21 11.61
CA TYR A 363 13.40 9.67 12.41
C TYR A 363 14.58 8.71 12.26
N ASN A 364 15.73 9.22 11.84
CA ASN A 364 16.95 8.44 11.70
C ASN A 364 17.61 8.25 13.08
N THR A 365 17.61 7.02 13.57
CA THR A 365 18.21 6.68 14.87
C THR A 365 19.75 6.62 14.83
N GLY A 366 20.35 6.66 13.65
CA GLY A 366 21.78 6.42 13.45
C GLY A 366 22.17 4.94 13.54
N LYS A 367 21.23 4.02 13.80
CA LYS A 367 21.45 2.57 13.82
C LYS A 367 21.02 1.98 12.49
N GLU A 368 21.77 1.01 11.99
CA GLU A 368 21.46 0.32 10.76
C GLU A 368 20.12 -0.45 10.91
N ASN A 369 19.21 -0.28 9.95
CA ASN A 369 17.85 -0.89 9.92
C ASN A 369 16.94 -0.52 11.11
N SER A 370 17.14 0.65 11.75
CA SER A 370 16.27 1.15 12.80
C SER A 370 15.84 2.58 12.50
N GLN A 371 14.54 2.79 12.32
CA GLN A 371 13.94 4.10 12.06
C GLN A 371 12.74 4.30 12.95
N GLY A 372 12.71 5.44 13.68
CA GLY A 372 11.48 5.90 14.30
C GLY A 372 10.50 6.39 13.24
N ARG A 373 9.20 6.16 13.46
CA ARG A 373 8.15 6.67 12.58
C ARG A 373 7.09 7.39 13.37
N PHE A 374 6.56 8.45 12.78
CA PHE A 374 5.46 9.17 13.40
C PHE A 374 4.46 9.68 12.36
N VAL A 375 3.20 9.76 12.78
CA VAL A 375 2.12 10.42 12.05
C VAL A 375 1.56 11.48 12.98
N VAL A 376 1.38 12.69 12.46
CA VAL A 376 0.80 13.81 13.19
C VAL A 376 -0.45 14.27 12.46
N VAL A 377 -1.58 14.38 13.17
CA VAL A 377 -2.83 14.90 12.62
C VAL A 377 -3.33 16.00 13.55
N GLY A 378 -3.69 17.14 13.00
CA GLY A 378 -4.17 18.33 13.72
C GLY A 378 -5.56 18.20 14.32
N SER A 379 -6.08 17.02 14.52
CA SER A 379 -7.39 16.72 15.12
C SER A 379 -7.35 15.32 15.75
N SER A 380 -8.05 15.12 16.84
CA SER A 380 -8.33 13.79 17.40
C SER A 380 -9.78 13.34 17.13
N SER A 381 -10.63 14.27 16.72
CA SER A 381 -12.07 14.03 16.55
C SER A 381 -12.40 13.17 15.33
N TRP A 382 -11.53 13.10 14.34
CA TRP A 382 -11.77 12.35 13.11
C TRP A 382 -11.80 10.82 13.31
N VAL A 383 -11.13 10.31 14.35
CA VAL A 383 -11.14 8.89 14.72
C VAL A 383 -12.13 8.57 15.85
N ALA A 384 -12.82 9.58 16.42
CA ALA A 384 -13.81 9.38 17.46
C ALA A 384 -15.02 8.57 16.96
N ASN A 385 -15.71 7.87 17.86
CA ASN A 385 -16.89 7.05 17.55
C ASN A 385 -17.96 7.78 16.75
N SER A 386 -18.10 9.09 16.99
CA SER A 386 -19.04 9.95 16.27
C SER A 386 -18.67 10.22 14.83
N PHE A 387 -17.39 10.06 14.43
CA PHE A 387 -16.92 10.54 13.14
C PHE A 387 -16.07 9.53 12.35
N ILE A 388 -15.55 8.49 12.96
CA ILE A 388 -14.69 7.50 12.31
C ILE A 388 -15.37 6.77 11.11
N SER A 389 -16.71 6.70 11.14
CA SER A 389 -17.50 6.10 10.04
C SER A 389 -17.79 7.09 8.90
N PHE A 390 -17.27 8.32 8.97
CA PHE A 390 -17.45 9.30 7.91
C PHE A 390 -16.57 8.92 6.70
N ASN A 391 -17.22 8.54 5.61
CA ASN A 391 -16.56 8.12 4.35
C ASN A 391 -15.28 7.28 4.59
N GLY A 392 -14.09 7.80 4.20
CA GLY A 392 -12.82 7.10 4.28
C GLY A 392 -12.05 7.24 5.60
N ASN A 393 -12.62 7.82 6.66
CA ASN A 393 -11.87 8.05 7.91
C ASN A 393 -11.36 6.75 8.53
N GLY A 394 -12.20 5.72 8.58
CA GLY A 394 -11.80 4.41 9.11
C GLY A 394 -10.65 3.79 8.34
N ASP A 395 -10.71 3.84 7.01
CA ASP A 395 -9.65 3.30 6.15
C ASP A 395 -8.34 4.08 6.32
N LEU A 396 -8.42 5.42 6.41
CA LEU A 396 -7.25 6.25 6.67
C LEU A 396 -6.60 5.92 8.02
N ALA A 397 -7.40 5.69 9.07
CA ALA A 397 -6.89 5.33 10.38
C ALA A 397 -6.15 4.00 10.35
N VAL A 398 -6.73 2.99 9.71
CA VAL A 398 -6.10 1.67 9.55
C VAL A 398 -4.85 1.76 8.68
N ASN A 399 -4.88 2.49 7.58
CA ASN A 399 -3.72 2.70 6.71
C ASN A 399 -2.55 3.38 7.47
N ALA A 400 -2.85 4.39 8.31
CA ALA A 400 -1.84 5.05 9.12
C ALA A 400 -1.21 4.07 10.14
N MET A 401 -2.03 3.23 10.80
CA MET A 401 -1.54 2.20 11.72
C MET A 401 -0.70 1.14 11.00
N ASN A 402 -1.16 0.68 9.84
CA ASN A 402 -0.41 -0.29 9.02
C ASN A 402 0.94 0.27 8.57
N TRP A 403 1.00 1.55 8.17
CA TRP A 403 2.26 2.19 7.81
C TRP A 403 3.19 2.34 9.03
N LEU A 404 2.66 2.72 10.18
CA LEU A 404 3.44 2.80 11.41
C LEU A 404 3.95 1.42 11.85
N ALA A 405 3.12 0.40 11.84
CA ALA A 405 3.48 -0.95 12.26
C ALA A 405 4.33 -1.73 11.23
N SER A 406 4.36 -1.28 9.97
CA SER A 406 5.11 -1.94 8.92
C SER A 406 6.62 -1.74 9.11
N ASP A 407 7.36 -2.82 9.08
CA ASP A 407 8.79 -2.76 8.84
C ASP A 407 9.04 -2.34 7.38
N GLU A 408 10.21 -1.82 7.09
CA GLU A 408 10.58 -1.28 5.76
C GLU A 408 10.38 -2.27 4.60
N ASP A 409 10.39 -3.56 4.89
CA ASP A 409 10.18 -4.64 3.91
C ASP A 409 8.80 -4.61 3.25
N LEU A 410 7.74 -4.08 3.90
CA LEU A 410 6.40 -3.97 3.32
C LEU A 410 6.21 -2.75 2.41
N ILE A 411 6.94 -1.66 2.66
CA ILE A 411 6.76 -0.37 1.96
C ILE A 411 7.33 -0.42 0.54
N SER A 412 8.21 -1.36 0.26
CA SER A 412 8.94 -1.46 -1.01
C SER A 412 8.23 -2.31 -2.07
N ILE A 413 7.15 -3.01 -1.74
CA ILE A 413 6.31 -3.71 -2.73
C ILE A 413 5.41 -2.68 -3.39
N ARG A 414 6.00 -1.87 -4.30
CA ARG A 414 5.22 -0.93 -5.09
C ARG A 414 4.43 -1.71 -6.14
N PRO A 415 3.11 -1.46 -6.29
CA PRO A 415 2.38 -1.93 -7.46
C PRO A 415 3.12 -1.46 -8.70
N LYS A 416 3.39 -2.38 -9.62
CA LYS A 416 3.98 -2.01 -10.91
C LYS A 416 2.97 -1.10 -11.63
N PRO A 417 3.34 0.14 -11.99
CA PRO A 417 2.40 1.03 -12.65
C PRO A 417 1.89 0.35 -13.93
N PRO A 418 0.58 0.36 -14.19
CA PRO A 418 0.05 -0.12 -15.45
C PRO A 418 0.65 0.75 -16.56
N GLU A 419 1.56 0.20 -17.36
CA GLU A 419 2.00 0.86 -18.58
C GLU A 419 0.89 0.80 -19.62
N ASP A 420 0.12 1.85 -19.69
CA ASP A 420 -0.72 2.15 -20.85
C ASP A 420 0.20 2.65 -21.96
N ARG A 421 0.90 1.73 -22.62
CA ARG A 421 1.63 2.06 -23.86
C ARG A 421 0.61 2.29 -24.98
N LYS A 422 -0.04 3.41 -24.94
CA LYS A 422 -0.65 3.98 -26.14
C LYS A 422 0.51 4.35 -27.05
N VAL A 423 0.60 3.66 -28.19
CA VAL A 423 1.54 4.03 -29.24
C VAL A 423 1.11 5.40 -29.75
N ASN A 424 1.67 6.45 -29.18
CA ASN A 424 1.45 7.81 -29.65
C ASN A 424 2.27 8.02 -30.93
N MET A 425 1.67 7.73 -32.05
CA MET A 425 2.24 8.07 -33.35
C MET A 425 1.73 9.45 -33.79
N THR A 426 2.64 10.28 -34.26
CA THR A 426 2.25 11.49 -34.98
C THR A 426 1.55 11.09 -36.29
N GLY A 427 0.69 11.94 -36.84
CA GLY A 427 -0.02 11.65 -38.09
C GLY A 427 0.95 11.31 -39.25
N ALA A 428 2.14 11.91 -39.27
CA ALA A 428 3.19 11.59 -40.26
C ALA A 428 3.75 10.16 -40.04
N GLN A 429 4.01 9.75 -38.81
CA GLN A 429 4.50 8.39 -38.50
C GLN A 429 3.46 7.33 -38.83
N PHE A 430 2.18 7.59 -38.53
CA PHE A 430 1.09 6.69 -38.88
C PHE A 430 0.96 6.52 -40.40
N ASN A 431 1.01 7.61 -41.15
CA ASN A 431 0.99 7.56 -42.63
C ASN A 431 2.19 6.80 -43.18
N TRP A 432 3.38 6.96 -42.61
CA TRP A 432 4.56 6.21 -43.03
C TRP A 432 4.44 4.71 -42.78
N VAL A 433 3.94 4.30 -41.59
CA VAL A 433 3.69 2.88 -41.27
C VAL A 433 2.64 2.29 -42.22
N ARG A 434 1.57 3.05 -42.50
CA ARG A 434 0.52 2.63 -43.43
C ARG A 434 1.04 2.49 -44.86
N LEU A 435 1.83 3.46 -45.32
CA LEU A 435 2.38 3.45 -46.68
C LEU A 435 3.39 2.31 -46.88
N SER A 436 4.26 2.10 -45.88
CA SER A 436 5.26 1.02 -45.94
C SER A 436 4.59 -0.36 -45.90
N SER A 437 3.60 -0.59 -45.05
CA SER A 437 2.95 -1.88 -44.91
C SER A 437 2.05 -2.22 -46.10
N GLN A 438 1.33 -1.24 -46.70
CA GLN A 438 0.38 -1.47 -47.77
C GLN A 438 1.00 -1.46 -49.16
N PHE A 439 2.10 -0.73 -49.35
CA PHE A 439 2.69 -0.56 -50.70
C PHE A 439 4.15 -0.98 -50.80
N LEU A 440 4.99 -0.61 -49.85
CA LEU A 440 6.45 -0.80 -49.98
C LEU A 440 6.83 -2.28 -49.78
N PHE A 441 6.31 -2.97 -48.79
CA PHE A 441 6.57 -4.40 -48.57
C PHE A 441 5.96 -5.28 -49.67
N PRO A 442 4.68 -5.14 -50.07
CA PRO A 442 4.11 -5.91 -51.17
C PRO A 442 4.80 -5.62 -52.51
N GLY A 443 5.15 -4.37 -52.77
CA GLY A 443 5.89 -4.00 -53.97
C GLY A 443 7.29 -4.62 -54.06
N ALA A 444 8.01 -4.64 -52.93
CA ALA A 444 9.32 -5.30 -52.86
C ALA A 444 9.22 -6.82 -53.12
N LEU A 445 8.17 -7.48 -52.55
CA LEU A 445 7.92 -8.90 -52.81
C LEU A 445 7.57 -9.20 -54.26
N LEU A 446 6.74 -8.34 -54.89
CA LEU A 446 6.42 -8.46 -56.30
C LEU A 446 7.67 -8.29 -57.19
N LEU A 447 8.52 -7.30 -56.92
CA LEU A 447 9.77 -7.08 -57.65
C LEU A 447 10.75 -8.24 -57.48
N ALA A 448 10.87 -8.77 -56.27
CA ALA A 448 11.66 -9.97 -55.99
C ALA A 448 11.11 -11.20 -56.77
N GLY A 449 9.81 -11.40 -56.79
CA GLY A 449 9.17 -12.46 -57.56
C GLY A 449 9.40 -12.34 -59.06
N LEU A 450 9.26 -11.13 -59.61
CA LEU A 450 9.53 -10.84 -61.01
C LEU A 450 11.01 -11.05 -61.37
N SER A 451 11.92 -10.66 -60.49
CA SER A 451 13.37 -10.84 -60.72
C SER A 451 13.78 -12.32 -60.73
N VAL A 452 13.20 -13.13 -59.83
CA VAL A 452 13.41 -14.59 -59.78
C VAL A 452 12.80 -15.25 -61.03
N TRP A 453 11.60 -14.82 -61.43
CA TRP A 453 10.95 -15.33 -62.62
C TRP A 453 11.77 -15.02 -63.88
N TRP A 454 12.31 -13.78 -63.99
CA TRP A 454 13.17 -13.37 -65.11
C TRP A 454 14.50 -14.12 -65.18
N ARG A 455 15.10 -14.43 -64.02
CA ARG A 455 16.34 -15.23 -63.94
C ARG A 455 16.14 -16.72 -64.28
N ARG A 456 14.93 -17.22 -64.19
CA ARG A 456 14.59 -18.65 -64.47
C ARG A 456 14.12 -18.88 -65.91
N ARG A 457 13.92 -17.83 -66.68
CA ARG A 457 13.64 -17.85 -68.11
C ARG A 457 14.93 -17.72 -68.93
#